data_da153adfb4f810c5ce1579e25a5329d9
#
_entry.id   da153adfb4f810c5ce1579e25a5329d9
#
_cell.length_a   1.000
_cell.length_b   1.000
_cell.length_c   1.000
_cell.angle_alpha   90.00
_cell.angle_beta   90.00
_cell.angle_gamma   90.00
#
_symmetry.space_group_name_H-M   'P 1'
#
loop_
_entity.id
_entity.type
_entity.pdbx_description
1 polymer ?
#
loop_
_entity_poly.entity_id
_entity_poly.type
_entity_poly.pdbx_seq_one_letter_code
_entity_poly.pdbx_strand_id
1 'polypeptide(L)'
;MKKIVSVFLASALAVSACAGLAGCSGDNKNYPVSVADITIETEPKDIVVLSDETADIISYLGYAKKMVGRSDEVTQNFLSVAPSVGSAAKPDVEKIKSYATDIVFADDTLDENAKKGRHQPLQPSR
;
A
#
# COMPACT_ATOMS: atom_id res chain seq x y z
N MET A 1 -8.76 50.80 36.76
CA MET A 1 -9.61 50.12 35.77
C MET A 1 -9.01 49.99 34.36
N LYS A 2 -7.97 50.70 34.02
CA LYS A 2 -7.36 50.64 32.67
C LYS A 2 -6.37 49.45 32.45
N LYS A 3 -5.98 48.74 33.49
CA LYS A 3 -5.02 47.60 33.38
C LYS A 3 -5.69 46.24 33.24
N ILE A 4 -6.97 46.11 33.55
CA ILE A 4 -7.70 44.84 33.46
C ILE A 4 -8.19 44.55 32.05
N VAL A 5 -8.52 45.60 31.28
CA VAL A 5 -8.97 45.47 29.88
C VAL A 5 -7.87 44.96 28.94
N SER A 6 -6.59 45.29 29.24
CA SER A 6 -5.45 44.87 28.42
C SER A 6 -5.12 43.37 28.58
N VAL A 7 -5.43 42.77 29.71
CA VAL A 7 -5.18 41.34 29.96
C VAL A 7 -6.23 40.45 29.29
N PHE A 8 -7.48 40.93 29.19
CA PHE A 8 -8.55 40.17 28.49
C PHE A 8 -8.38 40.17 26.96
N LEU A 9 -7.76 41.18 26.39
CA LEU A 9 -7.52 41.26 24.94
C LEU A 9 -6.36 40.36 24.50
N ALA A 10 -5.39 40.12 25.39
CA ALA A 10 -4.26 39.22 25.09
C ALA A 10 -4.62 37.72 25.18
N SER A 11 -5.63 37.35 25.97
CA SER A 11 -6.06 35.94 26.10
C SER A 11 -6.95 35.45 24.94
N ALA A 12 -7.61 36.37 24.22
CA ALA A 12 -8.48 36.00 23.11
C ALA A 12 -7.70 35.64 21.82
N LEU A 13 -6.45 36.09 21.68
CA LEU A 13 -5.61 35.83 20.51
C LEU A 13 -4.85 34.49 20.58
N ALA A 14 -4.70 33.89 21.76
CA ALA A 14 -3.95 32.66 21.94
C ALA A 14 -4.75 31.38 21.62
N VAL A 15 -6.09 31.43 21.56
CA VAL A 15 -6.95 30.25 21.29
C VAL A 15 -7.20 30.02 19.81
N SER A 16 -6.96 31.02 18.97
CA SER A 16 -7.22 30.92 17.51
C SER A 16 -6.12 30.23 16.69
N ALA A 17 -4.95 29.95 17.28
CA ALA A 17 -3.81 29.40 16.54
C ALA A 17 -3.73 27.86 16.54
N CYS A 18 -4.56 27.15 17.30
CA CYS A 18 -4.53 25.68 17.38
C CYS A 18 -5.56 24.95 16.51
N ALA A 19 -6.39 25.66 15.76
CA ALA A 19 -7.41 25.05 14.89
C ALA A 19 -6.91 24.70 13.48
N GLY A 20 -5.62 24.91 13.16
CA GLY A 20 -5.07 24.76 11.81
C GLY A 20 -4.24 23.49 11.57
N LEU A 21 -4.09 22.58 12.53
CA LEU A 21 -3.32 21.34 12.36
C LEU A 21 -4.19 20.08 12.30
N ALA A 22 -5.48 20.24 12.02
CA ALA A 22 -6.36 19.12 11.72
C ALA A 22 -6.15 18.68 10.28
N GLY A 23 -5.29 17.68 10.12
CA GLY A 23 -5.43 16.70 9.09
C GLY A 23 -4.86 17.03 7.73
N CYS A 24 -3.68 16.54 7.48
CA CYS A 24 -3.46 15.77 6.27
C CYS A 24 -3.65 14.28 6.61
N SER A 25 -4.86 13.88 6.91
CA SER A 25 -5.32 12.53 6.59
C SER A 25 -5.51 12.57 5.08
N GLY A 26 -4.48 12.16 4.34
CA GLY A 26 -4.56 12.05 2.90
C GLY A 26 -5.55 10.94 2.54
N ASP A 27 -6.82 11.27 2.51
CA ASP A 27 -7.77 10.52 1.72
C ASP A 27 -7.27 10.61 0.28
N ASN A 28 -6.68 9.53 -0.19
CA ASN A 28 -6.15 9.42 -1.54
C ASN A 28 -7.37 9.40 -2.48
N LYS A 29 -7.77 10.60 -2.93
CA LYS A 29 -8.98 10.84 -3.74
C LYS A 29 -8.95 10.13 -5.10
N ASN A 30 -7.91 9.35 -5.36
CA ASN A 30 -7.72 8.62 -6.62
C ASN A 30 -8.35 7.22 -6.60
N TYR A 31 -8.93 6.77 -5.49
CA TYR A 31 -9.59 5.47 -5.35
C TYR A 31 -11.11 5.66 -5.21
N PRO A 32 -11.93 4.71 -5.67
CA PRO A 32 -11.56 3.43 -6.31
C PRO A 32 -10.99 3.60 -7.74
N VAL A 33 -10.11 2.69 -8.14
CA VAL A 33 -9.57 2.58 -9.49
C VAL A 33 -9.99 1.25 -10.11
N SER A 34 -10.56 1.30 -11.31
CA SER A 34 -10.90 0.09 -12.07
C SER A 34 -9.93 -0.12 -13.21
N VAL A 35 -9.33 -1.31 -13.27
CA VAL A 35 -8.42 -1.74 -14.33
C VAL A 35 -8.94 -3.08 -14.86
N ALA A 36 -9.38 -3.11 -16.11
CA ALA A 36 -10.08 -4.25 -16.69
C ALA A 36 -11.27 -4.68 -15.79
N ASP A 37 -11.30 -5.93 -15.35
CA ASP A 37 -12.36 -6.48 -14.51
C ASP A 37 -12.09 -6.38 -12.99
N ILE A 38 -11.02 -5.66 -12.60
CA ILE A 38 -10.59 -5.53 -11.20
C ILE A 38 -10.85 -4.11 -10.73
N THR A 39 -11.51 -3.98 -9.58
CA THR A 39 -11.65 -2.70 -8.87
C THR A 39 -10.81 -2.72 -7.61
N ILE A 40 -9.95 -1.72 -7.48
CA ILE A 40 -9.08 -1.49 -6.32
C ILE A 40 -9.75 -0.37 -5.51
N GLU A 41 -10.34 -0.73 -4.39
CA GLU A 41 -11.16 0.19 -3.57
C GLU A 41 -10.30 1.21 -2.80
N THR A 42 -9.11 0.83 -2.40
CA THR A 42 -8.21 1.65 -1.59
C THR A 42 -6.78 1.53 -2.11
N GLU A 43 -5.91 2.46 -1.72
CA GLU A 43 -4.49 2.39 -2.06
C GLU A 43 -3.84 1.12 -1.50
N PRO A 44 -3.26 0.25 -2.35
CA PRO A 44 -2.54 -0.94 -1.90
C PRO A 44 -1.37 -0.56 -0.99
N LYS A 45 -1.24 -1.25 0.13
CA LYS A 45 -0.14 -1.07 1.10
C LYS A 45 0.87 -2.20 1.01
N ASP A 46 0.38 -3.43 0.85
CA ASP A 46 1.18 -4.65 0.86
C ASP A 46 1.11 -5.31 -0.52
N ILE A 47 2.27 -5.36 -1.19
CA ILE A 47 2.40 -5.77 -2.59
C ILE A 47 3.30 -7.00 -2.66
N VAL A 48 2.89 -8.01 -3.41
CA VAL A 48 3.76 -9.12 -3.84
C VAL A 48 4.05 -8.98 -5.33
N VAL A 49 5.31 -9.15 -5.72
CA VAL A 49 5.76 -9.03 -7.11
C VAL A 49 6.43 -10.32 -7.54
N LEU A 50 5.93 -10.91 -8.61
CA LEU A 50 6.43 -12.17 -9.16
C LEU A 50 7.30 -11.99 -10.41
N SER A 51 7.29 -10.80 -11.03
CA SER A 51 8.07 -10.47 -12.23
C SER A 51 9.18 -9.48 -11.91
N ASP A 52 10.39 -9.75 -12.41
CA ASP A 52 11.58 -8.91 -12.22
C ASP A 52 11.39 -7.52 -12.86
N GLU A 53 10.83 -7.46 -14.07
CA GLU A 53 10.55 -6.21 -14.78
C GLU A 53 9.52 -5.35 -14.02
N THR A 54 8.48 -5.99 -13.48
CA THR A 54 7.47 -5.27 -12.68
C THR A 54 8.07 -4.76 -11.36
N ALA A 55 8.98 -5.52 -10.76
CA ALA A 55 9.70 -5.10 -9.56
C ALA A 55 10.53 -3.84 -9.81
N ASP A 56 11.21 -3.76 -10.96
CA ASP A 56 11.95 -2.56 -11.38
C ASP A 56 11.02 -1.35 -11.54
N ILE A 57 9.90 -1.52 -12.22
CA ILE A 57 8.93 -0.44 -12.43
C ILE A 57 8.39 0.08 -11.09
N ILE A 58 7.94 -0.81 -10.20
CA ILE A 58 7.39 -0.45 -8.89
C ILE A 58 8.45 0.26 -8.04
N SER A 59 9.68 -0.19 -8.12
CA SER A 59 10.81 0.42 -7.42
C SER A 59 11.14 1.80 -7.96
N TYR A 60 11.15 1.97 -9.27
CA TYR A 60 11.37 3.25 -9.93
C TYR A 60 10.30 4.27 -9.56
N LEU A 61 9.04 3.82 -9.39
CA LEU A 61 7.93 4.64 -8.92
C LEU A 61 8.00 4.98 -7.42
N GLY A 62 8.98 4.46 -6.69
CA GLY A 62 9.19 4.74 -5.26
C GLY A 62 8.40 3.83 -4.31
N TYR A 63 7.78 2.78 -4.80
CA TYR A 63 6.94 1.86 -4.01
C TYR A 63 7.66 0.60 -3.52
N ALA A 64 8.99 0.51 -3.66
CA ALA A 64 9.78 -0.65 -3.21
C ALA A 64 9.49 -1.06 -1.75
N LYS A 65 9.25 -0.09 -0.87
CA LYS A 65 8.96 -0.34 0.56
C LYS A 65 7.62 -1.02 0.81
N LYS A 66 6.71 -1.02 -0.16
CA LYS A 66 5.41 -1.70 -0.08
C LYS A 66 5.51 -3.18 -0.50
N MET A 67 6.65 -3.63 -1.02
CA MET A 67 6.84 -5.02 -1.40
C MET A 67 7.08 -5.88 -0.17
N VAL A 68 6.09 -6.70 0.19
CA VAL A 68 6.13 -7.63 1.33
C VAL A 68 6.53 -9.05 0.92
N GLY A 69 6.58 -9.32 -0.39
CA GLY A 69 7.03 -10.61 -0.92
C GLY A 69 7.44 -10.48 -2.40
N ARG A 70 8.33 -11.38 -2.83
CA ARG A 70 8.84 -11.44 -4.20
C ARG A 70 9.04 -12.87 -4.66
N SER A 71 9.07 -13.08 -5.98
CA SER A 71 9.52 -14.38 -6.51
C SER A 71 11.05 -14.53 -6.43
N ASP A 72 11.52 -15.76 -6.67
CA ASP A 72 12.95 -16.08 -6.70
C ASP A 72 13.67 -15.38 -7.86
N GLU A 73 12.95 -15.06 -8.94
CA GLU A 73 13.47 -14.38 -10.14
C GLU A 73 13.71 -12.88 -9.93
N VAL A 74 13.09 -12.28 -8.92
CA VAL A 74 13.32 -10.87 -8.57
C VAL A 74 14.66 -10.76 -7.84
N THR A 75 15.67 -10.23 -8.53
CA THR A 75 17.08 -10.28 -8.11
C THR A 75 17.67 -8.96 -7.64
N GLN A 76 16.91 -7.85 -7.68
CA GLN A 76 17.40 -6.54 -7.26
C GLN A 76 17.86 -6.56 -5.80
N ASN A 77 19.10 -6.15 -5.55
CA ASN A 77 19.73 -6.18 -4.24
C ASN A 77 18.96 -5.43 -3.15
N PHE A 78 18.32 -4.32 -3.50
CA PHE A 78 17.53 -3.52 -2.55
C PHE A 78 16.17 -4.15 -2.21
N LEU A 79 15.72 -5.14 -2.98
CA LEU A 79 14.51 -5.93 -2.72
C LEU A 79 14.79 -7.25 -2.01
N SER A 80 16.06 -7.56 -1.74
CA SER A 80 16.46 -8.79 -1.05
C SER A 80 15.88 -8.92 0.36
N VAL A 81 15.43 -7.83 0.96
CA VAL A 81 14.74 -7.83 2.27
C VAL A 81 13.33 -8.38 2.20
N ALA A 82 12.67 -8.33 1.04
CA ALA A 82 11.37 -8.95 0.85
C ALA A 82 11.54 -10.47 0.73
N PRO A 83 10.85 -11.26 1.56
CA PRO A 83 11.00 -12.72 1.54
C PRO A 83 10.51 -13.31 0.21
N SER A 84 11.21 -14.36 -0.25
CA SER A 84 10.75 -15.12 -1.41
C SER A 84 9.44 -15.83 -1.13
N VAL A 85 8.54 -15.81 -2.10
CA VAL A 85 7.31 -16.62 -2.14
C VAL A 85 7.39 -17.77 -3.15
N GLY A 86 8.59 -18.18 -3.54
CA GLY A 86 8.83 -19.22 -4.53
C GLY A 86 9.04 -18.68 -5.95
N SER A 87 8.98 -19.55 -6.96
CA SER A 87 9.19 -19.14 -8.34
C SER A 87 7.98 -18.39 -8.92
N ALA A 88 8.20 -17.53 -9.91
CA ALA A 88 7.15 -16.77 -10.58
C ALA A 88 6.08 -17.69 -11.21
N ALA A 89 6.48 -18.81 -11.81
CA ALA A 89 5.56 -19.75 -12.43
C ALA A 89 4.71 -20.53 -11.40
N LYS A 90 5.27 -20.83 -10.23
CA LYS A 90 4.62 -21.62 -9.18
C LYS A 90 4.88 -21.01 -7.79
N PRO A 91 4.26 -19.87 -7.47
CA PRO A 91 4.43 -19.24 -6.18
C PRO A 91 3.69 -20.01 -5.07
N ASP A 92 4.18 -19.87 -3.85
CA ASP A 92 3.52 -20.37 -2.64
C ASP A 92 2.31 -19.47 -2.29
N VAL A 93 1.14 -19.88 -2.74
CA VAL A 93 -0.11 -19.12 -2.55
C VAL A 93 -0.46 -18.97 -1.08
N GLU A 94 -0.20 -19.99 -0.24
CA GLU A 94 -0.50 -19.91 1.19
C GLU A 94 0.41 -18.89 1.90
N LYS A 95 1.66 -18.84 1.49
CA LYS A 95 2.60 -17.84 1.98
C LYS A 95 2.19 -16.42 1.58
N ILE A 96 1.76 -16.22 0.33
CA ILE A 96 1.23 -14.94 -0.14
C ILE A 96 0.01 -14.51 0.68
N LYS A 97 -0.93 -15.41 0.92
CA LYS A 97 -2.11 -15.14 1.76
C LYS A 97 -1.73 -14.76 3.20
N SER A 98 -0.69 -15.40 3.75
CA SER A 98 -0.24 -15.11 5.12
C SER A 98 0.27 -13.68 5.32
N TYR A 99 0.66 -12.99 4.25
CA TYR A 99 1.09 -11.59 4.27
C TYR A 99 -0.08 -10.60 4.23
N ALA A 100 -1.32 -11.07 4.13
CA ALA A 100 -2.51 -10.22 3.93
C ALA A 100 -2.35 -9.24 2.75
N THR A 101 -1.74 -9.73 1.66
CA THR A 101 -1.36 -8.95 0.49
C THR A 101 -2.56 -8.32 -0.19
N ASP A 102 -2.50 -7.02 -0.47
CA ASP A 102 -3.57 -6.28 -1.15
C ASP A 102 -3.56 -6.54 -2.66
N ILE A 103 -2.38 -6.68 -3.26
CA ILE A 103 -2.24 -6.91 -4.70
C ILE A 103 -1.02 -7.78 -5.01
N VAL A 104 -1.18 -8.66 -5.99
CA VAL A 104 -0.11 -9.49 -6.54
C VAL A 104 0.09 -9.13 -8.00
N PHE A 105 1.29 -8.72 -8.35
CA PHE A 105 1.70 -8.52 -9.74
C PHE A 105 2.39 -9.78 -10.26
N ALA A 106 1.82 -10.35 -11.32
CA ALA A 106 2.32 -11.54 -11.98
C ALA A 106 2.24 -11.34 -13.50
N ASP A 107 3.09 -12.02 -14.22
CA ASP A 107 3.03 -12.12 -15.69
C ASP A 107 2.14 -13.30 -16.13
N ASP A 108 2.14 -13.60 -17.42
CA ASP A 108 1.35 -14.68 -18.02
C ASP A 108 1.98 -16.08 -17.83
N THR A 109 3.20 -16.17 -17.29
CA THR A 109 3.89 -17.44 -17.01
C THR A 109 3.30 -18.19 -15.81
N LEU A 110 2.43 -17.52 -15.04
CA LEU A 110 1.82 -18.08 -13.83
C LEU A 110 1.03 -19.38 -14.13
N ASP A 111 1.26 -20.40 -13.33
CA ASP A 111 0.52 -21.68 -13.39
C ASP A 111 -0.99 -21.47 -13.25
N GLU A 112 -1.79 -22.24 -13.99
CA GLU A 112 -3.26 -22.14 -14.01
C GLU A 112 -3.90 -22.36 -12.63
N ASN A 113 -3.28 -23.15 -11.76
CA ASN A 113 -3.79 -23.36 -10.40
C ASN A 113 -3.58 -22.10 -9.53
N ALA A 114 -2.44 -21.41 -9.71
CA ALA A 114 -2.18 -20.16 -9.04
C ALA A 114 -3.09 -19.03 -9.57
N LYS A 115 -3.45 -19.04 -10.86
CA LYS A 115 -4.44 -18.12 -11.46
C LYS A 115 -5.83 -18.28 -10.84
N LYS A 116 -6.27 -19.50 -10.55
CA LYS A 116 -7.57 -19.78 -9.90
C LYS A 116 -7.67 -19.26 -8.47
N GLY A 117 -6.57 -19.21 -7.73
CA GLY A 117 -6.51 -18.64 -6.38
C GLY A 117 -6.78 -17.13 -6.32
N ARG A 118 -6.80 -16.44 -7.47
CA ARG A 118 -6.93 -14.98 -7.61
C ARG A 118 -8.36 -14.45 -7.38
N HIS A 119 -9.38 -15.33 -7.39
CA HIS A 119 -10.81 -14.91 -7.47
C HIS A 119 -11.57 -14.98 -6.13
N GLN A 120 -10.88 -15.02 -4.98
CA GLN A 120 -11.55 -14.86 -3.70
C GLN A 120 -11.44 -13.40 -3.26
N PRO A 121 -12.56 -12.65 -3.24
CA PRO A 121 -12.56 -11.31 -2.64
C PRO A 121 -12.19 -11.45 -1.17
N LEU A 122 -11.19 -10.67 -0.74
CA LEU A 122 -10.81 -10.55 0.66
C LEU A 122 -12.04 -10.12 1.45
N GLN A 123 -12.56 -10.99 2.30
CA GLN A 123 -13.61 -10.62 3.23
C GLN A 123 -12.98 -9.67 4.27
N PRO A 124 -13.59 -8.51 4.55
CA PRO A 124 -13.10 -7.64 5.59
C PRO A 124 -13.13 -8.38 6.92
N SER A 125 -11.99 -8.49 7.56
CA SER A 125 -11.90 -8.99 8.94
C SER A 125 -12.73 -8.06 9.85
N ARG A 126 -13.70 -8.67 10.54
CA ARG A 126 -14.49 -8.00 11.59
C ARG A 126 -13.64 -7.60 12.78
#